data_3e0322b45d8c5086b486f7fe1f02b13e
#
_entry.id   3e0322b45d8c5086b486f7fe1f02b13e
#
_cell.length_a   1.000
_cell.length_b   1.000
_cell.length_c   1.000
_cell.angle_alpha   90.00
_cell.angle_beta   90.00
_cell.angle_gamma   90.00
#
_symmetry.space_group_name_H-M   'P 1'
#
loop_
_entity.id
_entity.type
_entity.pdbx_description
1 polymer ?
#
loop_
_entity_poly.entity_id
_entity_poly.type
_entity_poly.pdbx_seq_one_letter_code
_entity_poly.pdbx_strand_id
1 'polypeptide(L)'
;MSTYKPLAETLRPVDLSDFIGQQHLLDSDKPIGKAIKDNQLHSMILWGPSGVGKTTLARIICSQMGAHFEQMSAVLDGVKELRNIIKHAELYKQNNKSTILFVDEIHRFNKAQQDGFLPHIESGLLTLIGATTENPSFEINSA
;
A
#
# COMPACT_ATOMS: atom_id res chain seq x y z
N MET A 1 -26.70 1.02 -10.12
CA MET A 1 -26.02 1.53 -8.94
C MET A 1 -24.51 1.34 -9.12
N SER A 2 -23.76 2.36 -8.85
CA SER A 2 -22.31 2.26 -8.98
C SER A 2 -21.73 1.45 -7.82
N THR A 3 -20.89 0.50 -8.16
CA THR A 3 -20.16 -0.27 -7.17
C THR A 3 -18.73 0.25 -6.99
N TYR A 4 -18.42 1.38 -7.62
CA TYR A 4 -17.10 1.96 -7.52
C TYR A 4 -16.83 2.42 -6.09
N LYS A 5 -15.73 1.97 -5.55
CA LYS A 5 -15.24 2.41 -4.26
C LYS A 5 -13.91 3.14 -4.49
N PRO A 6 -13.79 4.38 -4.05
CA PRO A 6 -12.51 5.06 -4.14
C PRO A 6 -11.41 4.25 -3.45
N LEU A 7 -10.19 4.37 -3.96
CA LEU A 7 -9.06 3.66 -3.41
C LEU A 7 -8.91 3.90 -1.90
N ALA A 8 -9.12 5.14 -1.46
CA ALA A 8 -9.01 5.50 -0.07
C ALA A 8 -10.00 4.76 0.84
N GLU A 9 -11.15 4.35 0.31
CA GLU A 9 -12.14 3.60 1.09
C GLU A 9 -11.77 2.13 1.26
N THR A 10 -10.96 1.59 0.37
CA THR A 10 -10.55 0.19 0.42
C THR A 10 -9.28 -0.03 1.22
N LEU A 11 -8.61 1.04 1.61
CA LEU A 11 -7.32 0.98 2.31
C LEU A 11 -7.50 1.32 3.79
N ARG A 12 -6.73 0.65 4.63
CA ARG A 12 -6.72 0.94 6.06
C ARG A 12 -5.69 2.03 6.35
N PRO A 13 -6.09 3.18 6.91
CA PRO A 13 -5.12 4.19 7.30
C PRO A 13 -4.37 3.79 8.58
N VAL A 14 -3.07 4.02 8.58
CA VAL A 14 -2.22 3.79 9.74
C VAL A 14 -1.50 5.09 10.04
N ASP A 15 -1.76 5.66 11.21
CA ASP A 15 -1.15 6.91 11.63
C ASP A 15 0.21 6.63 12.26
N LEU A 16 1.25 7.22 11.68
CA LEU A 16 2.62 7.06 12.17
C LEU A 16 3.10 8.25 12.97
N SER A 17 2.25 9.27 13.18
CA SER A 17 2.65 10.51 13.83
C SER A 17 3.13 10.30 15.27
N ASP A 18 2.52 9.38 15.99
CA ASP A 18 2.81 9.14 17.41
C ASP A 18 3.84 8.02 17.63
N PHE A 19 4.37 7.44 16.58
CA PHE A 19 5.33 6.35 16.72
C PHE A 19 6.75 6.85 16.57
N ILE A 20 7.56 6.60 17.60
CA ILE A 20 8.97 6.99 17.63
C ILE A 20 9.84 5.90 17.02
N GLY A 21 9.32 4.76 16.73
CA GLY A 21 10.05 3.68 16.10
C GLY A 21 9.09 2.73 15.43
N GLN A 22 9.45 2.29 14.24
CA GLN A 22 8.59 1.45 13.43
C GLN A 22 8.42 0.05 13.99
N GLN A 23 9.33 -0.36 14.88
CA GLN A 23 9.28 -1.69 15.47
C GLN A 23 8.00 -1.94 16.26
N HIS A 24 7.47 -0.89 16.90
CA HIS A 24 6.23 -1.01 17.66
C HIS A 24 5.04 -1.40 16.80
N LEU A 25 5.05 -1.00 15.54
CA LEU A 25 3.97 -1.34 14.62
C LEU A 25 3.98 -2.81 14.22
N LEU A 26 5.11 -3.46 14.36
CA LEU A 26 5.31 -4.85 13.97
C LEU A 26 5.16 -5.84 15.12
N ASP A 27 4.91 -5.34 16.33
CA ASP A 27 4.66 -6.21 17.48
C ASP A 27 3.44 -7.08 17.22
N SER A 28 3.50 -8.32 17.69
CA SER A 28 2.48 -9.32 17.39
C SER A 28 1.08 -8.97 17.91
N ASP A 29 0.97 -8.06 18.87
CA ASP A 29 -0.30 -7.59 19.40
C ASP A 29 -0.87 -6.40 18.61
N LYS A 30 -0.11 -5.84 17.67
CA LYS A 30 -0.57 -4.73 16.83
C LYS A 30 -1.17 -5.25 15.53
N PRO A 31 -2.08 -4.48 14.89
CA PRO A 31 -2.77 -4.96 13.67
C PRO A 31 -1.83 -5.40 12.56
N ILE A 32 -0.76 -4.63 12.29
CA ILE A 32 0.18 -4.99 11.22
C ILE A 32 0.97 -6.25 11.59
N GLY A 33 1.51 -6.30 12.79
CA GLY A 33 2.27 -7.45 13.26
C GLY A 33 1.44 -8.72 13.27
N LYS A 34 0.19 -8.61 13.70
CA LYS A 34 -0.73 -9.73 13.70
C LYS A 34 -1.05 -10.21 12.29
N ALA A 35 -1.26 -9.28 11.36
CA ALA A 35 -1.53 -9.62 9.96
C ALA A 35 -0.34 -10.34 9.32
N ILE A 36 0.88 -9.92 9.64
CA ILE A 36 2.08 -10.58 9.14
C ILE A 36 2.17 -12.00 9.69
N LYS A 37 1.95 -12.15 10.99
CA LYS A 37 2.01 -13.45 11.66
C LYS A 37 1.00 -14.42 11.06
N ASP A 38 -0.21 -13.93 10.76
CA ASP A 38 -1.29 -14.74 10.22
C ASP A 38 -1.24 -14.85 8.69
N ASN A 39 -0.26 -14.23 8.05
CA ASN A 39 -0.12 -14.15 6.60
C ASN A 39 -1.36 -13.58 5.92
N GLN A 40 -1.96 -12.56 6.52
CA GLN A 40 -3.20 -11.94 6.06
C GLN A 40 -3.07 -10.43 5.98
N LEU A 41 -2.00 -9.94 5.34
CA LEU A 41 -1.81 -8.51 5.20
C LEU A 41 -2.79 -7.92 4.19
N HIS A 42 -3.52 -6.89 4.61
CA HIS A 42 -4.42 -6.14 3.75
C HIS A 42 -3.75 -4.85 3.28
N SER A 43 -4.18 -4.34 2.14
CA SER A 43 -3.70 -3.05 1.63
C SER A 43 -3.99 -1.94 2.64
N MET A 44 -3.07 -0.97 2.74
CA MET A 44 -3.14 0.07 3.76
C MET A 44 -2.52 1.38 3.28
N ILE A 45 -2.82 2.45 3.98
CA ILE A 45 -2.17 3.75 3.78
C ILE A 45 -1.41 4.09 5.07
N LEU A 46 -0.11 4.33 4.92
CA LEU A 46 0.72 4.84 6.02
C LEU A 46 0.75 6.35 5.92
N TRP A 47 0.25 7.06 6.94
CA TRP A 47 0.25 8.50 6.90
C TRP A 47 0.96 9.09 8.12
N GLY A 48 1.59 10.23 7.90
CA GLY A 48 2.38 10.88 8.92
C GLY A 48 3.36 11.83 8.29
N PRO A 49 4.08 12.62 9.10
CA PRO A 49 5.02 13.59 8.56
C PRO A 49 6.16 12.93 7.80
N SER A 50 6.81 13.72 6.93
CA SER A 50 7.99 13.27 6.20
C SER A 50 9.08 12.87 7.19
N GLY A 51 9.85 11.86 6.84
CA GLY A 51 10.98 11.43 7.66
C GLY A 51 10.66 10.43 8.76
N VAL A 52 9.40 9.98 8.88
CA VAL A 52 9.07 8.93 9.86
C VAL A 52 9.41 7.52 9.35
N GLY A 53 9.93 7.41 8.12
CA GLY A 53 10.41 6.12 7.62
C GLY A 53 9.32 5.23 7.02
N LYS A 54 8.35 5.82 6.33
CA LYS A 54 7.25 5.04 5.72
C LYS A 54 7.77 4.02 4.71
N THR A 55 8.74 4.40 3.88
CA THR A 55 9.35 3.48 2.91
C THR A 55 10.08 2.34 3.60
N THR A 56 10.82 2.66 4.66
CA THR A 56 11.54 1.66 5.43
C THR A 56 10.59 0.65 6.06
N LEU A 57 9.49 1.14 6.61
CA LEU A 57 8.48 0.27 7.21
C LEU A 57 7.88 -0.67 6.15
N ALA A 58 7.56 -0.13 4.97
CA ALA A 58 7.02 -0.95 3.89
C ALA A 58 8.00 -2.06 3.48
N ARG A 59 9.29 -1.75 3.41
CA ARG A 59 10.30 -2.74 3.07
C ARG A 59 10.44 -3.82 4.14
N ILE A 60 10.35 -3.43 5.41
CA ILE A 60 10.40 -4.38 6.51
C ILE A 60 9.20 -5.32 6.46
N ILE A 61 8.01 -4.78 6.25
CA ILE A 61 6.80 -5.59 6.13
C ILE A 61 6.93 -6.58 4.98
N CYS A 62 7.40 -6.11 3.84
CA CYS A 62 7.58 -6.94 2.66
C CYS A 62 8.56 -8.08 2.92
N SER A 63 9.68 -7.77 3.58
CA SER A 63 10.69 -8.76 3.93
C SER A 63 10.12 -9.84 4.86
N GLN A 64 9.35 -9.44 5.86
CA GLN A 64 8.76 -10.39 6.79
C GLN A 64 7.69 -11.26 6.14
N MET A 65 7.02 -10.74 5.12
CA MET A 65 6.03 -11.51 4.37
C MET A 65 6.65 -12.43 3.32
N GLY A 66 7.95 -12.27 3.04
CA GLY A 66 8.61 -13.00 1.97
C GLY A 66 8.06 -12.63 0.61
N ALA A 67 7.60 -11.40 0.43
CA ALA A 67 6.97 -10.94 -0.79
C ALA A 67 7.96 -10.18 -1.68
N HIS A 68 7.61 -10.05 -2.95
CA HIS A 68 8.35 -9.20 -3.87
C HIS A 68 7.94 -7.74 -3.65
N PHE A 69 8.91 -6.84 -3.64
CA PHE A 69 8.68 -5.42 -3.39
C PHE A 69 8.79 -4.64 -4.69
N GLU A 70 7.73 -3.89 -5.01
CA GLU A 70 7.74 -2.92 -6.10
C GLU A 70 7.43 -1.55 -5.52
N GLN A 71 7.99 -0.52 -6.12
CA GLN A 71 7.82 0.86 -5.65
C GLN A 71 7.52 1.78 -6.82
N MET A 72 6.57 2.68 -6.61
CA MET A 72 6.33 3.75 -7.59
C MET A 72 5.93 5.03 -6.87
N SER A 73 6.07 6.15 -7.57
CA SER A 73 5.66 7.46 -7.08
C SER A 73 4.42 7.90 -7.84
N ALA A 74 3.40 8.36 -7.11
CA ALA A 74 2.20 8.91 -7.73
C ALA A 74 2.48 10.20 -8.50
N VAL A 75 3.59 10.87 -8.16
CA VAL A 75 3.98 12.13 -8.82
C VAL A 75 4.83 11.89 -10.07
N LEU A 76 5.78 10.93 -10.00
CA LEU A 76 6.79 10.73 -11.03
C LEU A 76 6.44 9.65 -12.03
N ASP A 77 5.67 8.65 -11.63
CA ASP A 77 5.41 7.48 -12.45
C ASP A 77 4.00 7.49 -13.00
N GLY A 78 3.81 6.84 -14.13
CA GLY A 78 2.53 6.82 -14.82
C GLY A 78 2.01 5.41 -15.08
N VAL A 79 1.04 5.34 -16.01
CA VAL A 79 0.37 4.09 -16.35
C VAL A 79 1.32 3.04 -16.89
N LYS A 80 2.33 3.46 -17.65
CA LYS A 80 3.32 2.53 -18.21
C LYS A 80 4.06 1.79 -17.10
N GLU A 81 4.48 2.51 -16.07
CA GLU A 81 5.16 1.91 -14.93
C GLU A 81 4.26 0.94 -14.20
N LEU A 82 3.00 1.30 -14.02
CA LEU A 82 2.03 0.43 -13.39
C LEU A 82 1.84 -0.87 -14.17
N ARG A 83 1.78 -0.80 -15.50
CA ARG A 83 1.67 -1.99 -16.34
C ARG A 83 2.84 -2.93 -16.16
N ASN A 84 4.05 -2.38 -16.05
CA ASN A 84 5.25 -3.18 -15.82
C ASN A 84 5.19 -3.88 -14.47
N ILE A 85 4.74 -3.17 -13.44
CA ILE A 85 4.60 -3.74 -12.11
C ILE A 85 3.59 -4.88 -12.10
N ILE A 86 2.48 -4.72 -12.81
CA ILE A 86 1.46 -5.76 -12.91
C ILE A 86 2.04 -7.02 -13.58
N LYS A 87 2.80 -6.83 -14.66
CA LYS A 87 3.45 -7.96 -15.33
C LYS A 87 4.41 -8.71 -14.41
N HIS A 88 5.21 -7.98 -13.64
CA HIS A 88 6.11 -8.58 -12.67
C HIS A 88 5.34 -9.34 -11.61
N ALA A 89 4.24 -8.77 -11.12
CA ALA A 89 3.42 -9.41 -10.10
C ALA A 89 2.82 -10.71 -10.60
N GLU A 90 2.38 -10.75 -11.85
CA GLU A 90 1.84 -11.97 -12.45
C GLU A 90 2.90 -13.06 -12.54
N LEU A 91 4.13 -12.70 -12.91
CA LEU A 91 5.24 -13.65 -12.98
C LEU A 91 5.59 -14.20 -11.59
N TYR A 92 5.64 -13.33 -10.57
CA TYR A 92 5.92 -13.79 -9.22
C TYR A 92 4.82 -14.67 -8.67
N LYS A 93 3.56 -14.37 -9.01
CA LYS A 93 2.44 -15.18 -8.57
C LYS A 93 2.54 -16.61 -9.10
N GLN A 94 3.05 -16.80 -10.33
CA GLN A 94 3.25 -18.13 -10.88
C GLN A 94 4.24 -18.95 -10.05
N ASN A 95 5.11 -18.29 -9.30
CA ASN A 95 6.07 -18.93 -8.40
C ASN A 95 5.62 -18.88 -6.95
N ASN A 96 4.32 -18.66 -6.71
CA ASN A 96 3.72 -18.61 -5.38
C ASN A 96 4.30 -17.49 -4.51
N LYS A 97 4.72 -16.38 -5.14
CA LYS A 97 5.25 -15.23 -4.43
C LYS A 97 4.32 -14.06 -4.62
N SER A 98 3.87 -13.46 -3.51
CA SER A 98 3.02 -12.28 -3.55
C SER A 98 3.85 -11.02 -3.83
N THR A 99 3.18 -9.97 -4.28
CA THR A 99 3.84 -8.69 -4.58
C THR A 99 3.20 -7.59 -3.73
N ILE A 100 4.04 -6.83 -3.05
CA ILE A 100 3.65 -5.63 -2.34
C ILE A 100 4.08 -4.44 -3.17
N LEU A 101 3.13 -3.57 -3.51
CA LEU A 101 3.40 -2.32 -4.22
C LEU A 101 3.36 -1.18 -3.21
N PHE A 102 4.50 -0.50 -3.05
CA PHE A 102 4.58 0.70 -2.25
C PHE A 102 4.42 1.92 -3.15
N VAL A 103 3.44 2.77 -2.84
CA VAL A 103 3.18 3.98 -3.61
C VAL A 103 3.39 5.19 -2.74
N ASP A 104 4.40 6.01 -3.08
CA ASP A 104 4.66 7.25 -2.37
C ASP A 104 3.74 8.34 -2.89
N GLU A 105 3.32 9.25 -2.00
CA GLU A 105 2.43 10.36 -2.32
C GLU A 105 1.11 9.89 -2.95
N ILE A 106 0.52 8.84 -2.38
CA ILE A 106 -0.64 8.17 -2.97
C ILE A 106 -1.85 9.12 -3.15
N HIS A 107 -1.93 10.17 -2.34
CA HIS A 107 -3.02 11.16 -2.45
C HIS A 107 -2.97 11.95 -3.76
N ARG A 108 -1.86 11.87 -4.50
CA ARG A 108 -1.70 12.54 -5.80
C ARG A 108 -2.25 11.73 -6.96
N PHE A 109 -2.67 10.50 -6.74
CA PHE A 109 -3.27 9.72 -7.81
C PHE A 109 -4.64 10.27 -8.17
N ASN A 110 -4.88 10.44 -9.47
CA ASN A 110 -6.21 10.78 -9.98
C ASN A 110 -7.08 9.52 -10.06
N LYS A 111 -8.34 9.70 -10.41
CA LYS A 111 -9.29 8.61 -10.50
C LYS A 111 -8.86 7.54 -11.53
N ALA A 112 -8.37 7.97 -12.69
CA ALA A 112 -7.95 7.04 -13.74
C ALA A 112 -6.80 6.16 -13.28
N GLN A 113 -5.84 6.73 -12.55
CA GLN A 113 -4.74 5.98 -11.99
C GLN A 113 -5.21 5.00 -10.92
N GLN A 114 -6.13 5.42 -10.07
CA GLN A 114 -6.71 4.54 -9.05
C GLN A 114 -7.45 3.37 -9.70
N ASP A 115 -8.22 3.64 -10.75
CA ASP A 115 -8.95 2.61 -11.48
C ASP A 115 -8.01 1.60 -12.12
N GLY A 116 -6.79 2.01 -12.43
CA GLY A 116 -5.77 1.15 -13.01
C GLY A 116 -5.28 0.06 -12.07
N PHE A 117 -5.23 0.32 -10.76
CA PHE A 117 -4.77 -0.71 -9.84
C PHE A 117 -5.88 -1.38 -9.03
N LEU A 118 -7.06 -0.80 -8.88
CA LEU A 118 -8.11 -1.36 -8.04
C LEU A 118 -8.44 -2.82 -8.37
N PRO A 119 -8.60 -3.22 -9.64
CA PRO A 119 -8.88 -4.63 -9.93
C PRO A 119 -7.79 -5.58 -9.46
N HIS A 120 -6.55 -5.15 -9.51
CA HIS A 120 -5.41 -5.99 -9.12
C HIS A 120 -5.24 -6.10 -7.61
N ILE A 121 -5.71 -5.08 -6.88
CA ILE A 121 -5.76 -5.12 -5.43
C ILE A 121 -6.91 -6.01 -4.98
N GLU A 122 -8.07 -5.85 -5.59
CA GLU A 122 -9.26 -6.63 -5.24
C GLU A 122 -9.08 -8.12 -5.55
N SER A 123 -8.34 -8.44 -6.62
CA SER A 123 -8.06 -9.83 -6.98
C SER A 123 -6.97 -10.47 -6.11
N GLY A 124 -6.25 -9.65 -5.33
CA GLY A 124 -5.15 -10.12 -4.51
C GLY A 124 -3.82 -10.25 -5.24
N LEU A 125 -3.75 -9.82 -6.50
CA LEU A 125 -2.48 -9.84 -7.24
C LEU A 125 -1.46 -8.89 -6.61
N LEU A 126 -1.92 -7.72 -6.17
CA LEU A 126 -1.09 -6.72 -5.50
C LEU A 126 -1.65 -6.45 -4.11
N THR A 127 -0.76 -6.35 -3.13
CA THR A 127 -1.07 -5.75 -1.84
C THR A 127 -0.48 -4.36 -1.84
N LEU A 128 -1.30 -3.34 -1.64
CA LEU A 128 -0.89 -1.95 -1.74
C LEU A 128 -0.53 -1.40 -0.36
N ILE A 129 0.63 -0.78 -0.27
CA ILE A 129 1.00 0.06 0.87
C ILE A 129 1.21 1.45 0.32
N GLY A 130 0.25 2.33 0.55
CA GLY A 130 0.36 3.72 0.13
C GLY A 130 0.98 4.57 1.23
N ALA A 131 1.71 5.59 0.85
CA ALA A 131 2.28 6.54 1.80
C ALA A 131 1.80 7.93 1.48
N THR A 132 1.50 8.71 2.52
CA THR A 132 1.06 10.09 2.36
C THR A 132 1.44 10.91 3.59
N THR A 133 1.65 12.21 3.38
CA THR A 133 1.80 13.16 4.47
C THR A 133 0.46 13.73 4.91
N GLU A 134 -0.62 13.44 4.19
CA GLU A 134 -1.95 13.97 4.47
C GLU A 134 -2.81 12.97 5.20
N ASN A 135 -3.71 13.46 6.03
CA ASN A 135 -4.66 12.59 6.73
C ASN A 135 -5.66 12.00 5.73
N PRO A 136 -5.68 10.67 5.55
CA PRO A 136 -6.57 10.04 4.57
C PRO A 136 -8.04 10.30 4.83
N SER A 137 -8.42 10.59 6.07
CA SER A 137 -9.82 10.89 6.40
C SER A 137 -10.32 12.13 5.68
N PHE A 138 -9.46 13.12 5.48
CA PHE A 138 -9.81 14.32 4.71
C PHE A 138 -9.97 13.99 3.24
N GLU A 139 -9.09 13.18 2.70
CA GLU A 139 -9.14 12.80 1.29
C GLU A 139 -10.40 12.02 0.95
N ILE A 140 -10.82 11.15 1.84
CA ILE A 140 -12.04 10.37 1.67
C ILE A 140 -13.26 11.29 1.63
N ASN A 141 -13.27 12.31 2.48
CA ASN A 141 -14.42 13.19 2.62
C ASN A 141 -14.43 14.33 1.61
N SER A 142 -13.31 14.61 0.97
CA SER A 142 -13.21 15.72 0.02
C SER A 142 -13.58 15.33 -1.41
N ALA A 143 -13.93 14.09 -1.62
CA ALA A 143 -14.32 13.60 -2.96
C ALA A 143 -15.65 14.21 -3.48
#